data_0ce15b87136b89c82199ff1673193874
#
_entry.id   0ce15b87136b89c82199ff1673193874
#
_cell.length_a   1.000
_cell.length_b   1.000
_cell.length_c   1.000
_cell.angle_alpha   90.00
_cell.angle_beta   90.00
_cell.angle_gamma   90.00
#
_symmetry.space_group_name_H-M   'P 1'
#
loop_
_entity.id
_entity.type
_entity.pdbx_description
1 polymer ?
#
loop_
_entity_poly.entity_id
_entity_poly.type
_entity_poly.pdbx_seq_one_letter_code
_entity_poly.pdbx_strand_id
1 'polypeptide(L)'
;MAKAIVDPEELRRFAEELKRFNGDLQNSMSSLQARFGALSDTWQDQEHLKFAQDFTDTMKTLRRFIESSNQQGPFLLRKAQRIEDYLRQR
;
A
#
# COMPACT_ATOMS: atom_id res chain seq x y z
N MET A 1 -16.24 2.38 32.25
CA MET A 1 -15.02 2.67 32.18
C MET A 1 -14.46 2.84 30.84
N ALA A 2 -13.76 3.78 30.72
CA ALA A 2 -13.24 4.08 29.49
C ALA A 2 -12.24 3.08 29.13
N LYS A 3 -12.16 2.65 27.97
CA LYS A 3 -11.20 1.80 27.61
C LYS A 3 -10.19 2.47 26.89
N ALA A 4 -9.08 2.01 27.02
CA ALA A 4 -8.04 2.43 26.21
C ALA A 4 -8.33 1.93 24.92
N ILE A 5 -8.70 2.71 24.16
CA ILE A 5 -9.20 2.33 23.01
C ILE A 5 -8.17 1.86 22.03
N VAL A 6 -6.94 2.35 22.13
CA VAL A 6 -5.92 2.04 21.16
C VAL A 6 -4.60 1.73 21.85
N ASP A 7 -3.96 0.65 21.43
CA ASP A 7 -2.64 0.26 21.92
C ASP A 7 -1.60 0.87 20.97
N PRO A 8 -0.72 1.74 21.43
CA PRO A 8 0.27 2.37 20.54
C PRO A 8 1.21 1.36 19.89
N GLU A 9 1.52 0.25 20.56
CA GLU A 9 2.36 -0.76 19.96
C GLU A 9 1.70 -1.41 18.77
N GLU A 10 0.39 -1.63 18.87
CA GLU A 10 -0.35 -2.21 17.75
C GLU A 10 -0.39 -1.25 16.55
N LEU A 11 -0.50 0.04 16.83
CA LEU A 11 -0.46 1.02 15.75
C LEU A 11 0.87 1.01 15.03
N ARG A 12 1.97 0.92 15.79
CA ARG A 12 3.29 0.88 15.19
C ARG A 12 3.50 -0.39 14.38
N ARG A 13 3.03 -1.50 14.92
CA ARG A 13 3.17 -2.78 14.23
C ARG A 13 2.40 -2.75 12.90
N PHE A 14 1.19 -2.23 12.94
CA PHE A 14 0.41 -2.15 11.72
C PHE A 14 1.05 -1.22 10.70
N ALA A 15 1.59 -0.09 11.15
CA ALA A 15 2.27 0.84 10.25
C ALA A 15 3.44 0.17 9.55
N GLU A 16 4.19 -0.67 10.27
CA GLU A 16 5.30 -1.38 9.67
C GLU A 16 4.83 -2.44 8.70
N GLU A 17 3.77 -3.14 9.04
CA GLU A 17 3.22 -4.15 8.15
C GLU A 17 2.68 -3.52 6.87
N LEU A 18 2.06 -2.35 7.00
CA LEU A 18 1.56 -1.63 5.85
C LEU A 18 2.70 -1.21 4.92
N LYS A 19 3.77 -0.73 5.51
CA LYS A 19 4.94 -0.33 4.73
C LYS A 19 5.54 -1.52 3.98
N ARG A 20 5.64 -2.65 4.66
CA ARG A 20 6.16 -3.86 4.02
C ARG A 20 5.25 -4.32 2.90
N PHE A 21 3.94 -4.31 3.17
CA PHE A 21 2.97 -4.69 2.16
C PHE A 21 3.09 -3.81 0.92
N ASN A 22 3.22 -2.50 1.12
CA ASN A 22 3.34 -1.58 -0.01
C ASN A 22 4.62 -1.82 -0.80
N GLY A 23 5.72 -2.14 -0.12
CA GLY A 23 6.96 -2.46 -0.79
C GLY A 23 6.85 -3.73 -1.62
N ASP A 24 6.24 -4.76 -1.05
CA ASP A 24 6.05 -6.02 -1.76
C ASP A 24 5.12 -5.83 -2.95
N LEU A 25 4.06 -5.06 -2.76
CA LEU A 25 3.13 -4.79 -3.84
C LEU A 25 3.82 -4.06 -4.98
N GLN A 26 4.63 -3.06 -4.66
CA GLN A 26 5.34 -2.31 -5.67
C GLN A 26 6.30 -3.20 -6.46
N ASN A 27 7.00 -4.09 -5.76
CA ASN A 27 7.90 -5.02 -6.44
C ASN A 27 7.13 -5.99 -7.32
N SER A 28 6.00 -6.48 -6.85
CA SER A 28 5.16 -7.38 -7.65
C SER A 28 4.60 -6.69 -8.88
N MET A 29 4.21 -5.42 -8.72
CA MET A 29 3.71 -4.64 -9.84
C MET A 29 4.78 -4.46 -10.91
N SER A 30 6.00 -4.13 -10.48
CA SER A 30 7.11 -3.95 -11.42
C SER A 30 7.40 -5.23 -12.18
N SER A 31 7.41 -6.35 -11.48
CA SER A 31 7.64 -7.65 -12.10
C SER A 31 6.55 -7.98 -13.10
N LEU A 32 5.31 -7.73 -12.72
CA LEU A 32 4.18 -8.04 -13.58
C LEU A 32 4.17 -7.15 -14.83
N GLN A 33 4.52 -5.88 -14.66
CA GLN A 33 4.60 -4.97 -15.81
C GLN A 33 5.67 -5.41 -16.79
N ALA A 34 6.81 -5.89 -16.29
CA ALA A 34 7.86 -6.39 -17.15
C ALA A 34 7.39 -7.62 -17.93
N ARG A 35 6.68 -8.51 -17.24
CA ARG A 35 6.16 -9.71 -17.90
C ARG A 35 5.09 -9.36 -18.92
N PHE A 36 4.27 -8.36 -18.63
CA PHE A 36 3.28 -7.93 -19.61
C PHE A 36 3.95 -7.35 -20.84
N GLY A 37 5.04 -6.60 -20.64
CA GLY A 37 5.80 -6.09 -21.79
C GLY A 37 6.30 -7.20 -22.67
N ALA A 38 6.83 -8.26 -22.07
CA ALA A 38 7.31 -9.41 -22.83
C ALA A 38 6.16 -10.12 -23.55
N LEU A 39 5.02 -10.23 -22.89
CA LEU A 39 3.84 -10.85 -23.49
C LEU A 39 3.37 -10.08 -24.72
N SER A 40 3.48 -8.77 -24.68
CA SER A 40 3.05 -7.90 -25.77
C SER A 40 3.85 -8.15 -27.05
N ASP A 41 5.04 -8.72 -26.94
CA ASP A 41 5.84 -9.04 -28.12
C ASP A 41 5.24 -10.17 -28.94
N THR A 42 4.44 -11.03 -28.30
CA THR A 42 3.87 -12.19 -28.97
C THR A 42 2.35 -12.15 -29.05
N TRP A 43 1.71 -11.21 -28.38
CA TRP A 43 0.25 -11.12 -28.38
C TRP A 43 -0.13 -9.75 -28.91
N GLN A 44 -0.61 -9.72 -30.17
CA GLN A 44 -0.81 -8.44 -30.86
C GLN A 44 -2.15 -8.35 -31.57
N ASP A 45 -3.19 -8.93 -31.01
CA ASP A 45 -4.52 -8.81 -31.61
C ASP A 45 -5.33 -7.73 -30.88
N GLN A 46 -6.59 -7.59 -31.26
CA GLN A 46 -7.44 -6.54 -30.68
C GLN A 46 -7.74 -6.78 -29.21
N GLU A 47 -7.79 -8.02 -28.81
CA GLU A 47 -8.03 -8.32 -27.41
C GLU A 47 -6.86 -7.90 -26.55
N HIS A 48 -5.66 -7.93 -27.11
CA HIS A 48 -4.50 -7.43 -26.39
C HIS A 48 -4.64 -5.94 -26.10
N LEU A 49 -5.14 -5.16 -27.06
CA LEU A 49 -5.30 -3.73 -26.84
C LEU A 49 -6.26 -3.44 -25.71
N LYS A 50 -7.35 -4.19 -25.67
CA LYS A 50 -8.31 -4.01 -24.60
C LYS A 50 -7.74 -4.41 -23.26
N PHE A 51 -7.06 -5.54 -23.22
CA PHE A 51 -6.44 -5.99 -21.98
C PHE A 51 -5.38 -5.00 -21.50
N ALA A 52 -4.59 -4.45 -22.43
CA ALA A 52 -3.56 -3.49 -22.08
C ALA A 52 -4.16 -2.26 -21.41
N GLN A 53 -5.31 -1.81 -21.91
CA GLN A 53 -5.99 -0.68 -21.32
C GLN A 53 -6.43 -1.00 -19.89
N ASP A 54 -7.06 -2.14 -19.71
CA ASP A 54 -7.53 -2.55 -18.39
C ASP A 54 -6.38 -2.74 -17.42
N PHE A 55 -5.30 -3.32 -17.89
CA PHE A 55 -4.12 -3.56 -17.07
C PHE A 55 -3.50 -2.23 -16.63
N THR A 56 -3.41 -1.27 -17.55
CA THR A 56 -2.87 0.05 -17.23
C THR A 56 -3.73 0.74 -16.17
N ASP A 57 -5.04 0.64 -16.31
CA ASP A 57 -5.96 1.25 -15.35
C ASP A 57 -5.82 0.61 -13.98
N THR A 58 -5.67 -0.70 -13.95
CA THR A 58 -5.48 -1.43 -12.69
C THR A 58 -4.18 -0.99 -12.01
N MET A 59 -3.10 -0.86 -12.79
CA MET A 59 -1.83 -0.43 -12.22
C MET A 59 -1.93 0.99 -11.66
N LYS A 60 -2.65 1.86 -12.33
CA LYS A 60 -2.87 3.23 -11.82
C LYS A 60 -3.60 3.21 -10.49
N THR A 61 -4.62 2.39 -10.38
CA THR A 61 -5.39 2.25 -9.15
C THR A 61 -4.51 1.76 -8.01
N LEU A 62 -3.67 0.77 -8.29
CA LEU A 62 -2.77 0.24 -7.27
C LEU A 62 -1.73 1.28 -6.84
N ARG A 63 -1.23 2.08 -7.76
CA ARG A 63 -0.29 3.14 -7.39
C ARG A 63 -0.95 4.17 -6.48
N ARG A 64 -2.20 4.53 -6.76
CA ARG A 64 -2.92 5.44 -5.88
C ARG A 64 -3.09 4.86 -4.50
N PHE A 65 -3.36 3.55 -4.44
CA PHE A 65 -3.47 2.88 -3.15
C PHE A 65 -2.16 2.99 -2.37
N ILE A 66 -1.04 2.73 -3.04
CA ILE A 66 0.27 2.81 -2.38
C ILE A 66 0.54 4.22 -1.89
N GLU A 67 0.27 5.22 -2.71
CA GLU A 67 0.47 6.62 -2.31
C GLU A 67 -0.36 6.98 -1.10
N SER A 68 -1.61 6.58 -1.11
CA SER A 68 -2.50 6.85 0.01
C SER A 68 -2.02 6.15 1.27
N SER A 69 -1.65 4.87 1.14
CA SER A 69 -1.15 4.10 2.28
C SER A 69 0.12 4.67 2.85
N ASN A 70 1.01 5.15 1.98
CA ASN A 70 2.27 5.71 2.45
C ASN A 70 2.06 6.96 3.30
N GLN A 71 0.94 7.64 3.13
CA GLN A 71 0.60 8.77 3.98
C GLN A 71 -0.04 8.32 5.28
N GLN A 72 -0.66 7.16 5.28
CA GLN A 72 -1.34 6.65 6.47
C GLN A 72 -0.37 6.15 7.52
N GLY A 73 0.77 5.59 7.10
CA GLY A 73 1.76 5.09 8.03
C GLY A 73 2.24 6.16 9.00
N PRO A 74 2.73 7.30 8.50
CA PRO A 74 3.14 8.39 9.39
C PRO A 74 2.02 8.89 10.28
N PHE A 75 0.80 8.90 9.79
CA PHE A 75 -0.34 9.27 10.60
C PHE A 75 -0.50 8.34 11.80
N LEU A 76 -0.39 7.03 11.55
CA LEU A 76 -0.51 6.05 12.61
C LEU A 76 0.61 6.18 13.64
N LEU A 77 1.82 6.46 13.17
CA LEU A 77 2.95 6.64 14.08
C LEU A 77 2.78 7.87 14.94
N ARG A 78 2.25 8.96 14.38
CA ARG A 78 1.99 10.15 15.16
C ARG A 78 0.92 9.92 16.20
N LYS A 79 -0.10 9.15 15.82
CA LYS A 79 -1.15 8.82 16.78
C LYS A 79 -0.61 7.97 17.93
N ALA A 80 0.23 7.01 17.61
CA ALA A 80 0.85 6.17 18.63
C ALA A 80 1.67 7.02 19.59
N GLN A 81 2.41 7.98 19.07
CA GLN A 81 3.23 8.86 19.89
C GLN A 81 2.36 9.71 20.82
N ARG A 82 1.26 10.24 20.30
CA ARG A 82 0.36 11.05 21.13
C ARG A 82 -0.24 10.24 22.27
N ILE A 83 -0.58 8.99 21.97
CA ILE A 83 -1.14 8.13 23.02
C ILE A 83 -0.12 7.86 24.11
N GLU A 84 1.11 7.57 23.71
CA GLU A 84 2.18 7.34 24.66
C GLU A 84 2.46 8.56 25.51
N ASP A 85 2.46 9.74 24.88
CA ASP A 85 2.69 10.97 25.60
C ASP A 85 1.58 11.20 26.62
N TYR A 86 0.35 10.95 26.24
CA TYR A 86 -0.77 11.08 27.14
C TYR A 86 -0.63 10.13 28.34
N LEU A 87 -0.26 8.90 28.07
CA LEU A 87 -0.11 7.92 29.14
C LEU A 87 1.02 8.27 30.09
N ARG A 88 2.07 8.87 29.58
CA ARG A 88 3.20 9.26 30.40
C ARG A 88 2.89 10.42 31.31
N GLN A 89 1.95 11.27 30.94
CA GLN A 89 1.62 12.43 31.72
C GLN A 89 0.78 12.11 32.95
N ARG A 90 0.37 10.88 33.12
CA ARG A 90 -0.40 10.47 34.28
C ARG A 90 0.47 10.13 35.47
#